data_db073310b09bd9387eec65bfaf5a37d2
#
_entry.id   db073310b09bd9387eec65bfaf5a37d2
#
_cell.length_a   1.000
_cell.length_b   1.000
_cell.length_c   1.000
_cell.angle_alpha   90.00
_cell.angle_beta   90.00
_cell.angle_gamma   90.00
#
_symmetry.space_group_name_H-M   'P 1'
#
loop_
_entity.id
_entity.type
_entity.pdbx_description
1 polymer ?
#
loop_
_entity_poly.entity_id
_entity_poly.type
_entity_poly.pdbx_seq_one_letter_code
_entity_poly.pdbx_strand_id
1 'polypeptide(L)'
;ETIEETHANPTYIEQLKTFGTPGRDPRGHVISVAYMALVRTNGMDIQADDDAKEAAWWPVDDLSNINLAFDHAEILTVALNRLRSKLRWQPIGIDLLPEVFSLPELQQVYEAILGHSIVRRTLRRRVASYGVLVPAGSRRIAGDFGGRPPDLWRFDRDAYEALLEEGGKF
;
A
#
# COMPACT_ATOMS: atom_id res chain seq x y z
N GLU A 1 14.38 12.50 4.15
CA GLU A 1 13.84 13.02 2.87
C GLU A 1 12.33 12.82 2.80
N THR A 2 11.75 11.59 2.67
CA THR A 2 10.27 11.40 2.57
C THR A 2 9.51 11.96 3.80
N ILE A 3 10.03 11.79 5.00
CA ILE A 3 9.41 12.33 6.23
C ILE A 3 9.57 13.86 6.28
N GLU A 4 10.69 14.38 5.83
CA GLU A 4 10.99 15.82 5.79
C GLU A 4 10.11 16.51 4.74
N GLU A 5 9.97 15.94 3.55
CA GLU A 5 9.23 16.54 2.42
C GLU A 5 7.70 16.39 2.54
N THR A 6 7.18 15.35 3.20
CA THR A 6 5.74 15.07 3.22
C THR A 6 5.13 14.99 4.61
N HIS A 7 5.94 15.04 5.67
CA HIS A 7 5.55 14.79 7.06
C HIS A 7 4.85 13.42 7.25
N ALA A 8 4.93 12.55 6.26
CA ALA A 8 4.34 11.22 6.26
C ALA A 8 5.29 10.20 6.88
N ASN A 9 4.82 9.46 7.89
CA ASN A 9 5.58 8.35 8.47
C ASN A 9 5.25 7.06 7.71
N PRO A 10 6.12 6.57 6.80
CA PRO A 10 5.83 5.39 6.01
C PRO A 10 5.81 4.14 6.87
N THR A 11 4.79 3.30 6.68
CA THR A 11 4.71 1.98 7.30
C THR A 11 5.48 0.93 6.48
N TYR A 12 5.77 1.25 5.24
CA TYR A 12 6.55 0.43 4.32
C TYR A 12 7.34 1.34 3.37
N ILE A 13 8.60 1.02 3.10
CA ILE A 13 9.44 1.71 2.12
C ILE A 13 10.34 0.71 1.41
N GLU A 14 10.46 0.84 0.09
CA GLU A 14 11.44 0.08 -0.70
C GLU A 14 11.99 0.89 -1.86
N GLN A 15 13.23 0.58 -2.25
CA GLN A 15 13.78 1.09 -3.51
C GLN A 15 13.06 0.44 -4.69
N LEU A 16 12.47 1.27 -5.54
CA LEU A 16 11.70 0.81 -6.69
C LEU A 16 12.61 0.44 -7.87
N LYS A 17 13.31 1.44 -8.40
CA LYS A 17 14.19 1.32 -9.58
C LYS A 17 15.03 2.58 -9.71
N THR A 18 16.17 2.46 -10.39
CA THR A 18 16.96 3.61 -10.87
C THR A 18 16.52 3.97 -12.28
N PHE A 19 16.23 5.24 -12.51
CA PHE A 19 15.85 5.82 -13.79
C PHE A 19 16.97 6.72 -14.29
N GLY A 20 17.59 6.39 -15.42
CA GLY A 20 18.77 7.08 -15.92
C GLY A 20 18.84 7.08 -17.46
N THR A 21 17.70 6.86 -18.15
CA THR A 21 17.66 6.88 -19.62
C THR A 21 18.08 8.26 -20.13
N PRO A 22 19.04 8.36 -21.08
CA PRO A 22 19.40 9.63 -21.70
C PRO A 22 18.19 10.35 -22.27
N GLY A 23 18.07 11.65 -21.99
CA GLY A 23 16.96 12.49 -22.48
C GLY A 23 15.68 12.42 -21.63
N ARG A 24 15.67 11.70 -20.52
CA ARG A 24 14.53 11.70 -19.58
C ARG A 24 14.26 13.06 -18.94
N ASP A 25 15.29 13.87 -18.79
CA ASP A 25 15.23 15.24 -18.29
C ASP A 25 15.85 16.19 -19.33
N PRO A 26 15.13 17.23 -19.80
CA PRO A 26 15.65 18.16 -20.80
C PRO A 26 16.81 19.03 -20.26
N ARG A 27 16.99 19.10 -18.95
CA ARG A 27 18.06 19.90 -18.33
C ARG A 27 19.46 19.25 -18.41
N GLY A 28 19.50 17.92 -18.69
CA GLY A 28 20.75 17.17 -18.78
C GLY A 28 20.59 15.68 -18.47
N HIS A 29 21.72 14.98 -18.31
CA HIS A 29 21.73 13.58 -17.93
C HIS A 29 21.54 13.44 -16.42
N VAL A 30 20.31 13.22 -15.99
CA VAL A 30 19.92 13.05 -14.58
C VAL A 30 19.63 11.58 -14.29
N ILE A 31 20.19 11.07 -13.21
CA ILE A 31 19.90 9.73 -12.67
C ILE A 31 19.09 9.90 -11.40
N SER A 32 17.92 9.24 -11.33
CA SER A 32 17.05 9.27 -10.16
C SER A 32 16.88 7.85 -9.59
N VAL A 33 17.07 7.70 -8.29
CA VAL A 33 16.75 6.47 -7.57
C VAL A 33 15.39 6.67 -6.94
N ALA A 34 14.37 6.00 -7.48
CA ALA A 34 13.00 6.11 -6.97
C ALA A 34 12.74 5.12 -5.84
N TYR A 35 12.04 5.59 -4.81
CA TYR A 35 11.54 4.78 -3.70
C TYR A 35 10.01 4.79 -3.70
N MET A 36 9.41 3.69 -3.28
CA MET A 36 7.99 3.58 -3.04
C MET A 36 7.76 3.47 -1.54
N ALA A 37 6.89 4.34 -1.02
CA ALA A 37 6.49 4.33 0.37
C ALA A 37 4.97 4.12 0.48
N LEU A 38 4.52 3.35 1.47
CA LEU A 38 3.12 3.22 1.83
C LEU A 38 2.89 3.88 3.17
N VAL A 39 1.86 4.72 3.24
CA VAL A 39 1.52 5.48 4.44
C VAL A 39 0.04 5.33 4.79
N ARG A 40 -0.29 5.38 6.07
CA ARG A 40 -1.67 5.50 6.54
C ARG A 40 -2.07 6.97 6.53
N THR A 41 -3.21 7.27 5.91
CA THR A 41 -3.67 8.65 5.78
C THR A 41 -4.49 9.16 6.97
N ASN A 42 -4.57 8.44 8.09
CA ASN A 42 -5.42 8.71 9.26
C ASN A 42 -5.48 10.19 9.69
N GLY A 43 -6.10 11.05 8.85
CA GLY A 43 -6.23 12.48 9.09
C GLY A 43 -4.92 13.28 8.90
N MET A 44 -3.96 12.74 8.15
CA MET A 44 -2.74 13.48 7.80
C MET A 44 -3.08 14.58 6.81
N ASP A 45 -2.91 15.82 7.22
CA ASP A 45 -2.77 16.94 6.32
C ASP A 45 -1.39 16.86 5.67
N ILE A 46 -1.36 16.65 4.36
CA ILE A 46 -0.12 16.76 3.60
C ILE A 46 0.16 18.25 3.44
N GLN A 47 1.35 18.66 3.82
CA GLN A 47 1.84 20.01 3.56
C GLN A 47 2.94 19.92 2.50
N ALA A 48 2.85 20.81 1.49
CA ALA A 48 3.93 20.98 0.55
C ALA A 48 5.09 21.71 1.24
N ASP A 49 6.30 21.17 1.11
CA ASP A 49 7.51 21.81 1.56
C ASP A 49 8.20 22.58 0.41
N ASP A 50 9.27 23.27 0.69
CA ASP A 50 9.95 24.34 -0.08
C ASP A 50 10.02 24.16 -1.61
N ASP A 51 10.08 22.94 -2.14
CA ASP A 51 10.24 22.66 -3.56
C ASP A 51 8.90 22.33 -4.28
N ALA A 52 7.80 22.13 -3.57
CA ALA A 52 6.49 21.79 -4.12
C ALA A 52 5.48 22.92 -3.92
N LYS A 53 4.80 23.35 -4.98
CA LYS A 53 3.76 24.39 -4.90
C LYS A 53 2.52 23.92 -4.16
N GLU A 54 2.17 22.65 -4.31
CA GLU A 54 1.01 22.01 -3.71
C GLU A 54 1.30 20.53 -3.47
N ALA A 55 0.78 19.98 -2.36
CA ALA A 55 0.72 18.56 -2.10
C ALA A 55 -0.75 18.13 -1.93
N ALA A 56 -1.17 17.08 -2.62
CA ALA A 56 -2.53 16.57 -2.57
C ALA A 56 -2.56 15.05 -2.73
N TRP A 57 -3.57 14.42 -2.12
CA TRP A 57 -3.87 13.02 -2.38
C TRP A 57 -4.62 12.87 -3.70
N TRP A 58 -4.16 11.97 -4.55
CA TRP A 58 -4.79 11.66 -5.81
C TRP A 58 -5.27 10.21 -5.85
N PRO A 59 -6.49 9.94 -6.31
CA PRO A 59 -6.92 8.57 -6.60
C PRO A 59 -6.00 7.94 -7.63
N VAL A 60 -5.61 6.68 -7.41
CA VAL A 60 -4.73 5.96 -8.34
C VAL A 60 -5.31 5.89 -9.76
N ASP A 61 -6.63 5.75 -9.88
CA ASP A 61 -7.31 5.66 -11.17
C ASP A 61 -7.28 6.99 -11.96
N ASP A 62 -7.07 8.12 -11.29
CA ASP A 62 -7.01 9.44 -11.90
C ASP A 62 -5.58 9.83 -12.34
N LEU A 63 -4.57 9.04 -12.03
CA LEU A 63 -3.17 9.35 -12.36
C LEU A 63 -2.91 9.49 -13.86
N SER A 64 -3.70 8.83 -14.72
CA SER A 64 -3.63 8.98 -16.18
C SER A 64 -4.10 10.35 -16.68
N ASN A 65 -4.84 11.09 -15.85
CA ASN A 65 -5.41 12.40 -16.18
C ASN A 65 -4.52 13.56 -15.72
N ILE A 66 -3.43 13.25 -15.00
CA ILE A 66 -2.51 14.26 -14.46
C ILE A 66 -1.36 14.47 -15.46
N ASN A 67 -1.08 15.74 -15.78
CA ASN A 67 0.09 16.09 -16.55
C ASN A 67 1.33 16.10 -15.65
N LEU A 68 2.01 14.97 -15.58
CA LEU A 68 3.22 14.80 -14.79
C LEU A 68 4.45 15.29 -15.55
N ALA A 69 5.40 15.87 -14.81
CA ALA A 69 6.67 16.30 -15.38
C ALA A 69 7.54 15.11 -15.79
N PHE A 70 8.36 15.31 -16.84
CA PHE A 70 9.37 14.35 -17.29
C PHE A 70 8.82 12.93 -17.51
N ASP A 71 9.45 11.92 -16.91
CA ASP A 71 9.08 10.51 -16.95
C ASP A 71 8.34 10.02 -15.67
N HIS A 72 7.80 10.94 -14.88
CA HIS A 72 7.13 10.59 -13.63
C HIS A 72 5.92 9.66 -13.83
N ALA A 73 5.25 9.72 -14.97
CA ALA A 73 4.19 8.78 -15.33
C ALA A 73 4.72 7.33 -15.46
N GLU A 74 5.93 7.15 -16.02
CA GLU A 74 6.60 5.85 -16.07
C GLU A 74 6.94 5.37 -14.66
N ILE A 75 7.49 6.25 -13.81
CA ILE A 75 7.84 5.92 -12.42
C ILE A 75 6.62 5.41 -11.66
N LEU A 76 5.48 6.10 -11.73
CA LEU A 76 4.23 5.70 -11.10
C LEU A 76 3.70 4.38 -11.65
N THR A 77 3.77 4.17 -12.96
CA THR A 77 3.37 2.90 -13.59
C THR A 77 4.21 1.73 -13.06
N VAL A 78 5.52 1.91 -12.95
CA VAL A 78 6.43 0.90 -12.39
C VAL A 78 6.09 0.64 -10.92
N ALA A 79 5.81 1.67 -10.13
CA ALA A 79 5.44 1.55 -8.71
C ALA A 79 4.16 0.75 -8.53
N LEU A 80 3.10 1.08 -9.27
CA LEU A 80 1.81 0.36 -9.22
C LEU A 80 1.95 -1.11 -9.63
N ASN A 81 2.68 -1.37 -10.71
CA ASN A 81 2.91 -2.73 -11.16
C ASN A 81 3.73 -3.54 -10.13
N ARG A 82 4.71 -2.92 -9.49
CA ARG A 82 5.49 -3.52 -8.40
C ARG A 82 4.60 -3.86 -7.21
N LEU A 83 3.77 -2.92 -6.77
CA LEU A 83 2.85 -3.09 -5.64
C LEU A 83 1.85 -4.22 -5.91
N ARG A 84 1.20 -4.21 -7.08
CA ARG A 84 0.25 -5.25 -7.52
C ARG A 84 0.91 -6.62 -7.65
N SER A 85 2.14 -6.67 -8.14
CA SER A 85 2.90 -7.91 -8.25
C SER A 85 3.24 -8.48 -6.87
N LYS A 86 3.73 -7.64 -5.95
CA LYS A 86 4.08 -8.06 -4.59
C LYS A 86 2.89 -8.58 -3.80
N LEU A 87 1.71 -7.99 -3.99
CA LEU A 87 0.49 -8.46 -3.32
C LEU A 87 0.14 -9.92 -3.62
N ARG A 88 0.71 -10.51 -4.68
CA ARG A 88 0.49 -11.92 -5.03
C ARG A 88 1.25 -12.90 -4.13
N TRP A 89 2.30 -12.44 -3.46
CA TRP A 89 3.22 -13.31 -2.70
C TRP A 89 3.74 -12.68 -1.40
N GLN A 90 3.31 -11.47 -1.07
CA GLN A 90 3.56 -10.81 0.22
C GLN A 90 2.27 -10.15 0.74
N PRO A 91 2.06 -10.09 2.06
CA PRO A 91 0.91 -9.40 2.66
C PRO A 91 1.11 -7.88 2.68
N ILE A 92 1.69 -7.33 1.63
CA ILE A 92 1.91 -5.90 1.51
C ILE A 92 0.57 -5.17 1.60
N GLY A 93 0.51 -4.07 2.32
CA GLY A 93 -0.74 -3.35 2.56
C GLY A 93 -1.42 -3.71 3.89
N ILE A 94 -1.04 -4.80 4.56
CA ILE A 94 -1.49 -5.04 5.94
C ILE A 94 -1.03 -3.91 6.87
N ASP A 95 0.15 -3.37 6.62
CA ASP A 95 0.69 -2.22 7.34
C ASP A 95 -0.13 -0.92 7.17
N LEU A 96 -1.00 -0.86 6.17
CA LEU A 96 -1.96 0.24 5.98
C LEU A 96 -3.20 0.09 6.86
N LEU A 97 -3.44 -1.09 7.45
CA LEU A 97 -4.56 -1.34 8.33
C LEU A 97 -4.21 -0.98 9.78
N PRO A 98 -5.22 -0.71 10.63
CA PRO A 98 -5.03 -0.63 12.07
C PRO A 98 -4.50 -1.96 12.61
N GLU A 99 -3.95 -1.97 13.84
CA GLU A 99 -3.42 -3.17 14.48
C GLU A 99 -4.47 -4.30 14.55
N VAL A 100 -5.72 -3.91 14.77
CA VAL A 100 -6.87 -4.82 14.78
C VAL A 100 -7.85 -4.40 13.69
N PHE A 101 -8.13 -5.30 12.76
CA PHE A 101 -8.93 -5.03 11.57
C PHE A 101 -9.91 -6.18 11.26
N SER A 102 -10.88 -5.91 10.43
CA SER A 102 -11.81 -6.90 9.89
C SER A 102 -11.38 -7.35 8.48
N LEU A 103 -11.85 -8.53 8.05
CA LEU A 103 -11.62 -8.98 6.66
C LEU A 103 -12.21 -8.04 5.59
N PRO A 104 -13.35 -7.37 5.80
CA PRO A 104 -13.79 -6.33 4.86
C PRO A 104 -12.81 -5.16 4.71
N GLU A 105 -12.20 -4.68 5.81
CA GLU A 105 -11.18 -3.61 5.73
C GLU A 105 -9.94 -4.08 4.94
N LEU A 106 -9.46 -5.29 5.20
CA LEU A 106 -8.37 -5.89 4.42
C LEU A 106 -8.75 -6.04 2.94
N GLN A 107 -9.99 -6.44 2.64
CA GLN A 107 -10.49 -6.56 1.27
C GLN A 107 -10.45 -5.21 0.55
N GLN A 108 -10.90 -4.13 1.20
CA GLN A 108 -10.89 -2.78 0.64
C GLN A 108 -9.47 -2.33 0.27
N VAL A 109 -8.49 -2.55 1.15
CA VAL A 109 -7.07 -2.22 0.86
C VAL A 109 -6.58 -3.02 -0.36
N TYR A 110 -6.88 -4.31 -0.43
CA TYR A 110 -6.44 -5.15 -1.55
C TYR A 110 -7.11 -4.76 -2.87
N GLU A 111 -8.41 -4.46 -2.85
CA GLU A 111 -9.15 -3.99 -4.02
C GLU A 111 -8.64 -2.63 -4.52
N ALA A 112 -8.32 -1.72 -3.60
CA ALA A 112 -7.72 -0.43 -3.94
C ALA A 112 -6.35 -0.59 -4.64
N ILE A 113 -5.50 -1.50 -4.16
CA ILE A 113 -4.20 -1.78 -4.78
C ILE A 113 -4.36 -2.44 -6.15
N LEU A 114 -5.25 -3.44 -6.25
CA LEU A 114 -5.43 -4.24 -7.48
C LEU A 114 -6.18 -3.47 -8.57
N GLY A 115 -7.02 -2.50 -8.20
CA GLY A 115 -7.89 -1.77 -9.12
C GLY A 115 -9.11 -2.60 -9.59
N HIS A 116 -9.44 -3.68 -8.90
CA HIS A 116 -10.62 -4.50 -9.19
C HIS A 116 -11.12 -5.22 -7.94
N SER A 117 -12.39 -5.60 -7.95
CA SER A 117 -13.01 -6.33 -6.85
C SER A 117 -12.47 -7.76 -6.72
N ILE A 118 -12.42 -8.26 -5.50
CA ILE A 118 -12.02 -9.63 -5.15
C ILE A 118 -13.11 -10.34 -4.37
N VAL A 119 -13.24 -11.65 -4.62
CA VAL A 119 -14.20 -12.47 -3.90
C VAL A 119 -13.73 -12.69 -2.46
N ARG A 120 -14.51 -12.21 -1.48
CA ARG A 120 -14.18 -12.29 -0.04
C ARG A 120 -13.80 -13.71 0.40
N ARG A 121 -14.50 -14.72 -0.09
CA ARG A 121 -14.21 -16.14 0.23
C ARG A 121 -12.80 -16.53 -0.23
N THR A 122 -12.36 -16.05 -1.40
CA THR A 122 -11.02 -16.32 -1.93
C THR A 122 -9.96 -15.62 -1.09
N LEU A 123 -10.18 -14.36 -0.73
CA LEU A 123 -9.28 -13.61 0.15
C LEU A 123 -9.15 -14.32 1.51
N ARG A 124 -10.29 -14.63 2.16
CA ARG A 124 -10.29 -15.32 3.45
C ARG A 124 -9.50 -16.64 3.42
N ARG A 125 -9.73 -17.46 2.38
CA ARG A 125 -9.02 -18.73 2.22
C ARG A 125 -7.52 -18.51 2.05
N ARG A 126 -7.15 -17.55 1.23
CA ARG A 126 -5.75 -17.22 0.97
C ARG A 126 -5.05 -16.74 2.24
N VAL A 127 -5.61 -15.79 2.95
CA VAL A 127 -5.00 -15.25 4.18
C VAL A 127 -4.95 -16.31 5.28
N ALA A 128 -5.98 -17.16 5.39
CA ALA A 128 -5.99 -18.26 6.35
C ALA A 128 -4.91 -19.33 6.08
N SER A 129 -4.56 -19.55 4.80
CA SER A 129 -3.53 -20.54 4.44
C SER A 129 -2.12 -20.17 4.89
N TYR A 130 -1.88 -18.91 5.22
CA TYR A 130 -0.56 -18.45 5.69
C TYR A 130 -0.39 -18.53 7.20
N GLY A 131 -1.47 -18.67 7.96
CA GLY A 131 -1.40 -18.76 9.41
C GLY A 131 -0.93 -17.49 10.12
N VAL A 132 -0.86 -16.36 9.38
CA VAL A 132 -0.32 -15.08 9.87
C VAL A 132 -1.40 -14.13 10.40
N LEU A 133 -2.64 -14.57 10.47
CA LEU A 133 -3.73 -13.82 11.11
C LEU A 133 -4.21 -14.55 12.36
N VAL A 134 -4.17 -13.82 13.48
CA VAL A 134 -4.69 -14.32 14.76
C VAL A 134 -6.01 -13.63 15.10
N PRO A 135 -7.00 -14.36 15.66
CA PRO A 135 -8.26 -13.76 16.09
C PRO A 135 -8.03 -12.70 17.18
N ALA A 136 -8.68 -11.56 17.04
CA ALA A 136 -8.62 -10.43 17.97
C ALA A 136 -10.00 -10.05 18.55
N GLY A 137 -10.98 -10.95 18.46
CA GLY A 137 -12.32 -10.72 18.98
C GLY A 137 -13.34 -10.34 17.90
N SER A 138 -14.38 -9.61 18.29
CA SER A 138 -15.41 -9.08 17.39
C SER A 138 -15.79 -7.66 17.79
N ARG A 139 -16.17 -6.81 16.81
CA ARG A 139 -16.58 -5.42 17.03
C ARG A 139 -17.93 -5.15 16.38
N ARG A 140 -18.85 -4.54 17.14
CA ARG A 140 -20.06 -3.94 16.55
C ARG A 140 -19.66 -2.64 15.84
N ILE A 141 -20.02 -2.52 14.58
CA ILE A 141 -19.90 -1.26 13.84
C ILE A 141 -21.14 -0.43 14.16
N ALA A 142 -20.97 0.82 14.58
CA ALA A 142 -22.07 1.73 14.84
C ALA A 142 -22.85 1.94 13.51
N GLY A 143 -24.16 1.65 13.51
CA GLY A 143 -25.02 1.74 12.33
C GLY A 143 -25.34 0.40 11.66
N ASP A 144 -24.86 -0.72 12.19
CA ASP A 144 -25.16 -2.04 11.66
C ASP A 144 -26.61 -2.45 12.03
N PHE A 145 -27.50 -2.39 11.04
CA PHE A 145 -28.92 -2.78 11.18
C PHE A 145 -29.05 -4.31 11.13
N GLY A 146 -28.58 -4.99 12.18
CA GLY A 146 -28.86 -6.40 12.41
C GLY A 146 -27.99 -7.36 11.58
N GLY A 147 -26.91 -7.81 12.18
CA GLY A 147 -26.04 -8.87 11.67
C GLY A 147 -25.07 -9.33 12.76
N ARG A 148 -24.41 -10.47 12.56
CA ARG A 148 -23.32 -10.89 13.43
C ARG A 148 -22.17 -9.88 13.26
N PRO A 149 -21.60 -9.34 14.36
CA PRO A 149 -20.43 -8.48 14.29
C PRO A 149 -19.29 -9.16 13.51
N PRO A 150 -18.52 -8.42 12.70
CA PRO A 150 -17.39 -9.00 11.99
C PRO A 150 -16.34 -9.51 12.97
N ASP A 151 -15.77 -10.66 12.64
CA ASP A 151 -14.60 -11.18 13.34
C ASP A 151 -13.42 -10.22 13.09
N LEU A 152 -12.69 -9.88 14.16
CA LEU A 152 -11.52 -9.04 14.10
C LEU A 152 -10.26 -9.90 14.12
N TRP A 153 -9.25 -9.39 13.45
CA TRP A 153 -7.97 -10.05 13.23
C TRP A 153 -6.82 -9.11 13.53
N ARG A 154 -5.70 -9.69 13.92
CA ARG A 154 -4.42 -9.03 14.04
C ARG A 154 -3.39 -9.78 13.19
N PHE A 155 -2.49 -9.05 12.58
CA PHE A 155 -1.37 -9.63 11.85
C PHE A 155 -0.28 -10.07 12.83
N ASP A 156 0.13 -11.32 12.72
CA ASP A 156 1.22 -11.92 13.48
C ASP A 156 2.52 -11.79 12.70
N ARG A 157 3.34 -10.80 13.07
CA ARG A 157 4.61 -10.53 12.39
C ARG A 157 5.62 -11.64 12.63
N ASP A 158 5.68 -12.17 13.85
CA ASP A 158 6.64 -13.22 14.23
C ASP A 158 6.35 -14.50 13.42
N ALA A 159 5.07 -14.86 13.30
CA ALA A 159 4.64 -15.98 12.46
C ALA A 159 4.95 -15.74 10.97
N TYR A 160 4.84 -14.49 10.49
CA TYR A 160 5.19 -14.15 9.12
C TYR A 160 6.69 -14.21 8.86
N GLU A 161 7.51 -13.71 9.78
CA GLU A 161 8.97 -13.77 9.68
C GLU A 161 9.45 -15.23 9.70
N ALA A 162 8.92 -16.06 10.59
CA ALA A 162 9.21 -17.50 10.62
C ALA A 162 8.83 -18.20 9.30
N LEU A 163 7.66 -17.85 8.73
CA LEU A 163 7.23 -18.37 7.43
C LEU A 163 8.24 -18.03 6.31
N LEU A 164 8.78 -16.82 6.32
CA LEU A 164 9.78 -16.38 5.33
C LEU A 164 11.12 -17.12 5.50
N GLU A 165 11.56 -17.34 6.73
CA GLU A 165 12.80 -18.08 7.04
C GLU A 165 12.71 -19.54 6.59
N GLU A 166 11.54 -20.17 6.71
CA GLU A 166 11.30 -21.53 6.23
C GLU A 166 11.18 -21.63 4.70
N GLY A 167 11.35 -20.52 3.98
CA GLY A 167 11.20 -20.48 2.52
C GLY A 167 9.74 -20.54 2.06
N GLY A 168 8.81 -20.26 2.96
CA GLY A 168 7.38 -20.18 2.67
C GLY A 168 7.09 -19.08 1.65
N LYS A 169 6.09 -19.31 0.77
CA LYS A 169 5.60 -18.32 -0.18
C LYS A 169 4.22 -17.88 0.26
N PHE A 170 4.00 -16.57 0.19
CA PHE A 170 2.71 -15.95 0.48
C PHE A 170 1.71 -16.14 -0.66
#